data_f1b592259d04588cdbcd80470572fb07
#
_entry.id   f1b592259d04588cdbcd80470572fb07
#
_cell.length_a   1.000
_cell.length_b   1.000
_cell.length_c   1.000
_cell.angle_alpha   90.00
_cell.angle_beta   90.00
_cell.angle_gamma   90.00
#
_symmetry.space_group_name_H-M   'P 1'
#
loop_
_entity.id
_entity.type
_entity.pdbx_description
1 polymer ?
#
loop_
_entity_poly.entity_id
_entity_poly.type
_entity_poly.pdbx_seq_one_letter_code
_entity_poly.pdbx_strand_id
1 'polypeptide(L)'
;MKKILALILALVMALSLVACGGSGSTNLMFGTGGETGTYYAYGGVLSQYVSGKTDVSITAVTSGGSKANIEDIAAEANQLGFVQSDVMSYAYSGTNLFTEAVEGFSTVAAMYMEQVQIITLNPEIKSVADLEGKIVSIGALGSGVYFNAIDILGVYGLSESDIEPVYQSFGDSVESLQDGKIDAAFVVAGAPTNAVTSLATTNDVYLVSLDADHIADLIEVSPYYAEATIAADVYGTPEDVKTVAIAAVIIAADSVSEDAIYAMTSTIFENLGEISEQHAKGYEASLEFASSITDVPYHP
;
A
#
# COMPACT_ATOMS: atom_id res chain seq x y z
N MET A 1 7.42 64.96 -18.42
CA MET A 1 7.97 63.74 -19.05
C MET A 1 8.50 62.74 -18.00
N LYS A 2 9.43 63.06 -17.09
CA LYS A 2 9.96 62.10 -16.11
C LYS A 2 8.91 61.47 -15.18
N LYS A 3 7.88 62.18 -14.76
CA LYS A 3 6.77 61.66 -13.90
C LYS A 3 5.82 60.74 -14.65
N ILE A 4 5.59 60.98 -15.97
CA ILE A 4 4.74 60.09 -16.79
C ILE A 4 5.51 58.78 -17.11
N LEU A 5 6.84 58.88 -17.33
CA LEU A 5 7.65 57.70 -17.56
C LEU A 5 7.74 56.79 -16.32
N ALA A 6 7.81 57.38 -15.13
CA ALA A 6 7.77 56.64 -13.86
C ALA A 6 6.43 55.95 -13.61
N LEU A 7 5.30 56.58 -13.99
CA LEU A 7 3.97 55.99 -13.86
C LEU A 7 3.76 54.81 -14.83
N ILE A 8 4.29 54.93 -16.06
CA ILE A 8 4.23 53.84 -17.07
C ILE A 8 5.12 52.67 -16.62
N LEU A 9 6.28 52.95 -16.06
CA LEU A 9 7.17 51.88 -15.54
C LEU A 9 6.56 51.14 -14.34
N ALA A 10 5.87 51.88 -13.42
CA ALA A 10 5.16 51.32 -12.29
C ALA A 10 3.96 50.44 -12.75
N LEU A 11 3.24 50.87 -13.79
CA LEU A 11 2.10 50.13 -14.35
C LEU A 11 2.56 48.87 -15.09
N VAL A 12 3.70 48.90 -15.76
CA VAL A 12 4.31 47.73 -16.43
C VAL A 12 4.83 46.74 -15.39
N MET A 13 5.41 47.19 -14.25
CA MET A 13 5.79 46.30 -13.15
C MET A 13 4.58 45.70 -12.42
N ALA A 14 3.48 46.43 -12.28
CA ALA A 14 2.25 45.90 -11.69
C ALA A 14 1.56 44.86 -12.59
N LEU A 15 1.62 45.02 -13.91
CA LEU A 15 1.11 44.06 -14.89
C LEU A 15 1.96 42.80 -15.02
N SER A 16 3.27 42.87 -14.74
CA SER A 16 4.15 41.70 -14.73
C SER A 16 3.98 40.82 -13.49
N LEU A 17 3.41 41.32 -12.41
CA LEU A 17 3.07 40.55 -11.19
C LEU A 17 1.75 39.76 -11.32
N VAL A 18 0.88 40.11 -12.28
CA VAL A 18 -0.38 39.38 -12.54
C VAL A 18 -0.18 38.26 -13.58
N ALA A 19 0.95 38.22 -14.30
CA ALA A 19 1.23 37.23 -15.33
C ALA A 19 1.92 35.95 -14.78
N CYS A 20 2.16 35.83 -13.46
CA CYS A 20 2.62 34.61 -12.82
C CYS A 20 1.52 33.77 -12.17
N GLY A 21 0.27 33.93 -12.62
CA GLY A 21 -0.81 32.98 -12.39
C GLY A 21 -0.86 31.92 -13.52
N GLY A 22 0.30 31.37 -13.88
CA GLY A 22 0.33 30.15 -14.67
C GLY A 22 -0.07 29.02 -13.73
N SER A 23 -1.08 28.23 -14.10
CA SER A 23 -1.35 26.93 -13.53
C SER A 23 -0.08 26.07 -13.67
N GLY A 24 0.84 26.22 -12.71
CA GLY A 24 1.97 25.29 -12.59
C GLY A 24 1.37 23.93 -12.25
N SER A 25 1.74 22.90 -13.00
CA SER A 25 1.35 21.54 -12.64
C SER A 25 1.73 21.26 -11.20
N THR A 26 0.78 20.77 -10.40
CA THR A 26 1.07 20.29 -9.05
C THR A 26 1.81 18.97 -9.17
N ASN A 27 3.03 18.88 -8.65
CA ASN A 27 3.82 17.65 -8.71
C ASN A 27 3.74 16.94 -7.36
N LEU A 28 3.29 15.69 -7.37
CA LEU A 28 3.12 14.84 -6.20
C LEU A 28 3.96 13.57 -6.34
N MET A 29 4.78 13.28 -5.33
CA MET A 29 5.48 12.02 -5.19
C MET A 29 4.56 11.04 -4.46
N PHE A 30 4.36 9.86 -5.04
CA PHE A 30 3.50 8.82 -4.50
C PHE A 30 4.33 7.62 -4.03
N GLY A 31 4.56 7.53 -2.73
CA GLY A 31 5.19 6.38 -2.10
C GLY A 31 4.33 5.12 -2.26
N THR A 32 4.89 4.09 -2.85
CA THR A 32 4.17 2.84 -3.14
C THR A 32 4.70 1.68 -2.30
N GLY A 33 5.49 0.80 -2.86
CA GLY A 33 6.12 -0.36 -2.24
C GLY A 33 7.24 -0.89 -3.14
N GLY A 34 7.62 -2.14 -2.95
CA GLY A 34 8.56 -2.81 -3.84
C GLY A 34 7.99 -3.02 -5.24
N GLU A 35 8.84 -3.03 -6.28
CA GLU A 35 8.45 -3.10 -7.70
C GLU A 35 7.59 -4.32 -8.06
N THR A 36 7.73 -5.42 -7.33
CA THR A 36 6.99 -6.66 -7.56
C THR A 36 5.67 -6.76 -6.79
N GLY A 37 5.33 -5.72 -6.02
CA GLY A 37 4.09 -5.61 -5.24
C GLY A 37 2.97 -4.86 -5.96
N THR A 38 1.75 -5.01 -5.43
CA THR A 38 0.53 -4.39 -6.00
C THR A 38 0.55 -2.87 -5.85
N TYR A 39 1.06 -2.32 -4.76
CA TYR A 39 1.17 -0.86 -4.57
C TYR A 39 1.91 -0.17 -5.72
N TYR A 40 3.05 -0.72 -6.13
CA TYR A 40 3.83 -0.14 -7.21
C TYR A 40 3.13 -0.26 -8.56
N ALA A 41 2.61 -1.46 -8.87
CA ALA A 41 1.94 -1.70 -10.15
C ALA A 41 0.67 -0.84 -10.29
N TYR A 42 -0.22 -0.87 -9.28
CA TYR A 42 -1.47 -0.12 -9.32
C TYR A 42 -1.25 1.38 -9.13
N GLY A 43 -0.36 1.79 -8.23
CA GLY A 43 0.05 3.17 -8.04
C GLY A 43 0.63 3.80 -9.31
N GLY A 44 1.39 3.03 -10.09
CA GLY A 44 1.89 3.44 -11.40
C GLY A 44 0.76 3.70 -12.41
N VAL A 45 -0.24 2.82 -12.47
CA VAL A 45 -1.43 3.00 -13.33
C VAL A 45 -2.21 4.25 -12.93
N LEU A 46 -2.51 4.41 -11.63
CA LEU A 46 -3.23 5.58 -11.12
C LEU A 46 -2.47 6.88 -11.41
N SER A 47 -1.16 6.90 -11.14
CA SER A 47 -0.29 8.06 -11.37
C SER A 47 -0.28 8.48 -12.84
N GLN A 48 -0.10 7.51 -13.73
CA GLN A 48 -0.08 7.78 -15.17
C GLN A 48 -1.45 8.26 -15.67
N TYR A 49 -2.53 7.64 -15.18
CA TYR A 49 -3.89 7.96 -15.59
C TYR A 49 -4.29 9.39 -15.19
N VAL A 50 -4.06 9.75 -13.92
CA VAL A 50 -4.36 11.11 -13.40
C VAL A 50 -3.51 12.16 -14.09
N SER A 51 -2.19 11.92 -14.18
CA SER A 51 -1.27 12.87 -14.83
C SER A 51 -1.58 13.10 -16.32
N GLY A 52 -2.15 12.10 -16.97
CA GLY A 52 -2.57 12.22 -18.38
C GLY A 52 -3.88 12.99 -18.62
N LYS A 53 -4.70 13.18 -17.58
CA LYS A 53 -6.04 13.78 -17.69
C LYS A 53 -6.21 15.09 -16.90
N THR A 54 -5.24 15.46 -16.06
CA THR A 54 -5.32 16.65 -15.20
C THR A 54 -4.01 17.45 -15.20
N ASP A 55 -4.01 18.61 -14.55
CA ASP A 55 -2.80 19.39 -14.29
C ASP A 55 -2.03 18.88 -13.06
N VAL A 56 -2.47 17.79 -12.43
CA VAL A 56 -1.77 17.11 -11.33
C VAL A 56 -0.83 16.07 -11.90
N SER A 57 0.48 16.26 -11.72
CA SER A 57 1.51 15.31 -12.12
C SER A 57 1.87 14.42 -10.94
N ILE A 58 1.61 13.12 -11.04
CA ILE A 58 1.93 12.15 -9.99
C ILE A 58 3.05 11.23 -10.45
N THR A 59 4.06 11.06 -9.60
CA THR A 59 5.17 10.13 -9.84
C THR A 59 5.16 9.03 -8.78
N ALA A 60 4.84 7.81 -9.18
CA ALA A 60 4.94 6.64 -8.31
C ALA A 60 6.43 6.31 -8.06
N VAL A 61 6.78 6.13 -6.80
CA VAL A 61 8.13 5.77 -6.37
C VAL A 61 8.11 4.54 -5.50
N THR A 62 9.18 3.74 -5.56
CA THR A 62 9.37 2.58 -4.68
C THR A 62 9.64 3.01 -3.25
N SER A 63 9.22 2.19 -2.30
CA SER A 63 9.45 2.42 -0.87
C SER A 63 9.53 1.11 -0.09
N GLY A 64 9.71 1.21 1.23
CA GLY A 64 9.61 0.09 2.15
C GLY A 64 8.18 -0.38 2.43
N GLY A 65 7.17 0.35 1.99
CA GLY A 65 5.74 0.05 2.23
C GLY A 65 5.10 0.95 3.27
N SER A 66 4.04 0.50 3.94
CA SER A 66 3.10 1.33 4.71
C SER A 66 3.75 2.26 5.73
N LYS A 67 4.58 1.72 6.64
CA LYS A 67 5.25 2.53 7.68
C LYS A 67 6.21 3.54 7.04
N ALA A 68 7.01 3.10 6.06
CA ALA A 68 7.94 3.98 5.36
C ALA A 68 7.22 5.12 4.63
N ASN A 69 6.07 4.85 3.98
CA ASN A 69 5.28 5.87 3.29
C ASN A 69 4.74 6.94 4.25
N ILE A 70 4.31 6.54 5.44
CA ILE A 70 3.85 7.49 6.48
C ILE A 70 5.04 8.34 6.98
N GLU A 71 6.18 7.72 7.24
CA GLU A 71 7.40 8.41 7.67
C GLU A 71 7.92 9.38 6.58
N ASP A 72 7.86 8.98 5.31
CA ASP A 72 8.24 9.83 4.17
C ASP A 72 7.30 11.04 4.01
N ILE A 73 5.99 10.88 4.26
CA ILE A 73 5.03 12.00 4.28
C ILE A 73 5.34 12.93 5.43
N ALA A 74 5.57 12.41 6.64
CA ALA A 74 5.92 13.22 7.81
C ALA A 74 7.26 13.98 7.63
N ALA A 75 8.17 13.40 6.84
CA ALA A 75 9.44 14.02 6.46
C ALA A 75 9.34 14.94 5.24
N GLU A 76 8.14 15.17 4.69
CA GLU A 76 7.88 15.96 3.48
C GLU A 76 8.58 15.41 2.21
N ALA A 77 9.02 14.15 2.22
CA ALA A 77 9.67 13.50 1.09
C ALA A 77 8.65 13.08 0.01
N ASN A 78 7.48 12.59 0.44
CA ASN A 78 6.37 12.23 -0.43
C ASN A 78 5.12 13.03 -0.06
N GLN A 79 4.22 13.22 -1.01
CA GLN A 79 2.93 13.89 -0.82
C GLN A 79 1.76 12.90 -0.74
N LEU A 80 1.92 11.72 -1.32
CA LEU A 80 0.95 10.64 -1.32
C LEU A 80 1.63 9.34 -0.88
N GLY A 81 0.86 8.42 -0.30
CA GLY A 81 1.35 7.10 0.08
C GLY A 81 0.27 6.03 -0.03
N PHE A 82 0.63 4.81 -0.48
CA PHE A 82 -0.17 3.62 -0.21
C PHE A 82 0.19 3.06 1.16
N VAL A 83 -0.83 2.75 1.95
CA VAL A 83 -0.68 2.19 3.29
C VAL A 83 -1.77 1.16 3.58
N GLN A 84 -1.51 0.24 4.49
CA GLN A 84 -2.53 -0.61 5.10
C GLN A 84 -3.34 0.19 6.12
N SER A 85 -4.63 -0.10 6.24
CA SER A 85 -5.54 0.60 7.14
C SER A 85 -5.16 0.47 8.62
N ASP A 86 -4.63 -0.68 9.04
CA ASP A 86 -4.12 -0.91 10.39
C ASP A 86 -2.89 -0.03 10.69
N VAL A 87 -1.87 -0.09 9.82
CA VAL A 87 -0.63 0.69 10.00
C VAL A 87 -0.90 2.18 10.00
N MET A 88 -1.82 2.64 9.15
CA MET A 88 -2.28 4.03 9.11
C MET A 88 -2.89 4.44 10.46
N SER A 89 -3.76 3.60 11.00
CA SER A 89 -4.44 3.83 12.27
C SER A 89 -3.47 3.79 13.45
N TYR A 90 -2.52 2.84 13.44
CA TYR A 90 -1.46 2.76 14.46
C TYR A 90 -0.57 4.00 14.45
N ALA A 91 -0.20 4.48 13.27
CA ALA A 91 0.57 5.71 13.14
C ALA A 91 -0.20 6.93 13.67
N TYR A 92 -1.46 7.07 13.26
CA TYR A 92 -2.30 8.20 13.67
C TYR A 92 -2.53 8.24 15.18
N SER A 93 -2.65 7.09 15.84
CA SER A 93 -2.87 6.98 17.29
C SER A 93 -1.59 6.82 18.12
N GLY A 94 -0.42 6.63 17.50
CA GLY A 94 0.84 6.40 18.20
C GLY A 94 0.86 5.09 18.98
N THR A 95 0.41 4.01 18.34
CA THR A 95 0.30 2.68 18.95
C THR A 95 1.15 1.64 18.19
N ASN A 96 1.23 0.43 18.72
CA ASN A 96 2.05 -0.66 18.20
C ASN A 96 3.53 -0.23 18.04
N LEU A 97 4.09 -0.28 16.84
CA LEU A 97 5.49 0.08 16.59
C LEU A 97 5.72 1.59 16.43
N PHE A 98 4.68 2.41 16.58
CA PHE A 98 4.81 3.86 16.65
C PHE A 98 4.86 4.30 18.11
N THR A 99 5.93 4.97 18.51
CA THR A 99 6.13 5.43 19.90
C THR A 99 5.39 6.72 20.23
N GLU A 100 4.92 7.42 19.19
CA GLU A 100 4.12 8.64 19.25
C GLU A 100 3.23 8.73 18.01
N ALA A 101 2.16 9.52 18.11
CA ALA A 101 1.26 9.77 16.98
C ALA A 101 2.01 10.51 15.87
N VAL A 102 1.79 10.10 14.64
CA VAL A 102 2.31 10.77 13.45
C VAL A 102 1.22 11.71 12.94
N GLU A 103 1.53 12.99 12.87
CA GLU A 103 0.64 14.03 12.36
C GLU A 103 0.98 14.40 10.91
N GLY A 104 0.10 15.16 10.26
CA GLY A 104 0.35 15.77 8.95
C GLY A 104 -0.06 14.93 7.75
N PHE A 105 -0.86 13.89 7.97
CA PHE A 105 -1.47 13.11 6.89
C PHE A 105 -2.95 12.84 7.12
N SER A 106 -3.67 12.65 6.05
CA SER A 106 -5.10 12.34 6.02
C SER A 106 -5.43 11.23 5.04
N THR A 107 -6.55 10.56 5.24
CA THR A 107 -7.09 9.54 4.34
C THR A 107 -7.56 10.18 3.04
N VAL A 108 -7.27 9.55 1.90
CA VAL A 108 -7.84 9.92 0.61
C VAL A 108 -8.90 8.92 0.18
N ALA A 109 -8.54 7.63 0.08
CA ALA A 109 -9.47 6.60 -0.35
C ALA A 109 -8.97 5.19 0.02
N ALA A 110 -9.86 4.31 0.49
CA ALA A 110 -9.61 2.88 0.45
C ALA A 110 -9.83 2.37 -0.99
N MET A 111 -8.89 1.55 -1.50
CA MET A 111 -8.85 1.21 -2.92
C MET A 111 -9.17 -0.26 -3.21
N TYR A 112 -8.65 -1.19 -2.43
CA TYR A 112 -8.83 -2.63 -2.59
C TYR A 112 -8.43 -3.38 -1.31
N MET A 113 -8.72 -4.68 -1.26
CA MET A 113 -8.30 -5.54 -0.15
C MET A 113 -7.01 -6.27 -0.48
N GLU A 114 -6.07 -6.27 0.46
CA GLU A 114 -4.80 -6.99 0.40
C GLU A 114 -4.93 -8.30 1.17
N GLN A 115 -4.77 -9.41 0.49
CA GLN A 115 -4.79 -10.73 1.09
C GLN A 115 -3.43 -11.05 1.72
N VAL A 116 -3.44 -11.64 2.90
CA VAL A 116 -2.24 -12.25 3.48
C VAL A 116 -1.96 -13.55 2.74
N GLN A 117 -0.77 -13.67 2.19
CA GLN A 117 -0.30 -14.81 1.41
C GLN A 117 0.98 -15.32 2.07
N ILE A 118 0.90 -16.45 2.75
CA ILE A 118 2.09 -17.10 3.31
C ILE A 118 2.53 -18.16 2.30
N ILE A 119 3.60 -17.87 1.57
CA ILE A 119 4.08 -18.68 0.45
C ILE A 119 5.28 -19.55 0.87
N THR A 120 5.35 -20.76 0.34
CA THR A 120 6.46 -21.68 0.53
C THR A 120 6.64 -22.57 -0.71
N LEU A 121 7.84 -23.16 -0.88
CA LEU A 121 8.12 -24.23 -1.84
C LEU A 121 8.18 -25.60 -1.16
N ASN A 122 7.98 -25.66 0.16
CA ASN A 122 7.98 -26.91 0.93
C ASN A 122 6.54 -27.38 1.19
N PRO A 123 6.07 -28.51 0.58
CA PRO A 123 4.71 -29.00 0.76
C PRO A 123 4.40 -29.52 2.19
N GLU A 124 5.40 -29.63 3.05
CA GLU A 124 5.21 -30.04 4.46
C GLU A 124 4.87 -28.87 5.38
N ILE A 125 5.05 -27.63 4.93
CA ILE A 125 4.59 -26.43 5.67
C ILE A 125 3.12 -26.20 5.28
N LYS A 126 2.20 -26.59 6.15
CA LYS A 126 0.74 -26.60 5.92
C LYS A 126 -0.03 -25.69 6.84
N SER A 127 0.57 -25.30 7.96
CA SER A 127 0.00 -24.43 8.97
C SER A 127 1.04 -23.38 9.40
N VAL A 128 0.57 -22.26 9.95
CA VAL A 128 1.45 -21.26 10.57
C VAL A 128 2.26 -21.88 11.71
N ALA A 129 1.73 -22.88 12.43
CA ALA A 129 2.47 -23.59 13.46
C ALA A 129 3.73 -24.32 12.91
N ASP A 130 3.73 -24.72 11.64
CA ASP A 130 4.90 -25.38 11.02
C ASP A 130 6.06 -24.39 10.75
N LEU A 131 5.84 -23.09 10.96
CA LEU A 131 6.88 -22.06 10.83
C LEU A 131 7.84 -22.02 12.04
N GLU A 132 7.52 -22.68 13.14
CA GLU A 132 8.42 -22.76 14.32
C GLU A 132 9.79 -23.30 13.90
N GLY A 133 10.85 -22.56 14.24
CA GLY A 133 12.23 -22.88 13.89
C GLY A 133 12.59 -22.77 12.40
N LYS A 134 11.72 -22.17 11.57
CA LYS A 134 11.96 -21.95 10.15
C LYS A 134 12.55 -20.57 9.87
N ILE A 135 13.24 -20.46 8.73
CA ILE A 135 13.70 -19.18 8.22
C ILE A 135 12.56 -18.54 7.44
N VAL A 136 11.99 -17.48 7.96
CA VAL A 136 10.76 -16.86 7.42
C VAL A 136 10.97 -15.40 7.07
N SER A 137 10.68 -15.01 5.83
CA SER A 137 10.60 -13.59 5.48
C SER A 137 9.29 -13.02 5.98
N ILE A 138 9.38 -12.01 6.85
CA ILE A 138 8.24 -11.34 7.49
C ILE A 138 8.05 -9.90 6.96
N GLY A 139 8.45 -9.67 5.71
CA GLY A 139 8.35 -8.38 5.02
C GLY A 139 9.58 -7.49 5.21
N ALA A 140 9.70 -6.48 4.36
CA ALA A 140 10.78 -5.50 4.47
C ALA A 140 10.64 -4.66 5.74
N LEU A 141 11.77 -4.14 6.24
CA LEU A 141 11.76 -3.14 7.30
C LEU A 141 10.96 -1.92 6.84
N GLY A 142 10.00 -1.48 7.67
CA GLY A 142 9.09 -0.38 7.32
C GLY A 142 7.85 -0.80 6.52
N SER A 143 7.66 -2.10 6.24
CA SER A 143 6.43 -2.61 5.60
C SER A 143 5.30 -2.83 6.60
N GLY A 144 4.05 -2.83 6.10
CA GLY A 144 2.89 -3.28 6.86
C GLY A 144 2.87 -4.80 7.07
N VAL A 145 3.53 -5.56 6.20
CA VAL A 145 3.65 -7.02 6.25
C VAL A 145 4.22 -7.50 7.58
N TYR A 146 5.17 -6.75 8.14
CA TYR A 146 5.76 -7.08 9.44
C TYR A 146 4.70 -7.12 10.55
N PHE A 147 3.80 -6.12 10.61
CA PHE A 147 2.73 -6.08 11.61
C PHE A 147 1.81 -7.30 11.47
N ASN A 148 1.40 -7.59 10.23
CA ASN A 148 0.52 -8.73 9.95
C ASN A 148 1.17 -10.08 10.27
N ALA A 149 2.48 -10.23 10.00
CA ALA A 149 3.21 -11.44 10.34
C ALA A 149 3.26 -11.65 11.85
N ILE A 150 3.54 -10.59 12.64
CA ILE A 150 3.56 -10.68 14.11
C ILE A 150 2.18 -11.01 14.67
N ASP A 151 1.12 -10.37 14.17
CA ASP A 151 -0.25 -10.65 14.60
C ASP A 151 -0.65 -12.11 14.32
N ILE A 152 -0.37 -12.60 13.10
CA ILE A 152 -0.69 -13.97 12.70
C ILE A 152 0.14 -15.01 13.50
N LEU A 153 1.43 -14.81 13.64
CA LEU A 153 2.25 -15.67 14.52
C LEU A 153 1.67 -15.70 15.93
N GLY A 154 1.28 -14.53 16.45
CA GLY A 154 0.75 -14.37 17.81
C GLY A 154 -0.52 -15.18 18.06
N VAL A 155 -1.50 -15.19 17.16
CA VAL A 155 -2.71 -15.99 17.35
C VAL A 155 -2.47 -17.49 17.27
N TYR A 156 -1.39 -17.92 16.60
CA TYR A 156 -0.93 -19.32 16.62
C TYR A 156 -0.02 -19.63 17.83
N GLY A 157 0.15 -18.70 18.77
CA GLY A 157 0.98 -18.87 19.97
C GLY A 157 2.48 -18.80 19.69
N LEU A 158 2.88 -18.31 18.52
CA LEU A 158 4.27 -18.07 18.15
C LEU A 158 4.62 -16.59 18.28
N SER A 159 5.90 -16.32 18.45
CA SER A 159 6.48 -14.99 18.43
C SER A 159 7.58 -14.92 17.36
N GLU A 160 8.08 -13.74 17.10
CA GLU A 160 9.22 -13.54 16.20
C GLU A 160 10.47 -14.34 16.65
N SER A 161 10.63 -14.60 17.95
CA SER A 161 11.75 -15.39 18.48
C SER A 161 11.61 -16.92 18.28
N ASP A 162 10.43 -17.39 17.87
CA ASP A 162 10.18 -18.80 17.59
C ASP A 162 10.46 -19.16 16.12
N ILE A 163 10.83 -18.19 15.30
CA ILE A 163 11.29 -18.34 13.92
C ILE A 163 12.69 -17.75 13.75
N GLU A 164 13.31 -17.95 12.58
CA GLU A 164 14.50 -17.20 12.16
C GLU A 164 14.02 -16.09 11.18
N PRO A 165 13.74 -14.87 11.66
CA PRO A 165 13.10 -13.84 10.83
C PRO A 165 14.09 -13.23 9.83
N VAL A 166 13.61 -13.00 8.63
CA VAL A 166 14.32 -12.27 7.57
C VAL A 166 13.46 -11.11 7.09
N TYR A 167 14.07 -9.95 6.88
CA TYR A 167 13.35 -8.73 6.50
C TYR A 167 13.67 -8.38 5.05
N GLN A 168 12.82 -8.82 4.14
CA GLN A 168 13.06 -8.73 2.70
C GLN A 168 11.85 -8.15 1.96
N SER A 169 12.09 -7.57 0.78
CA SER A 169 11.04 -7.26 -0.19
C SER A 169 10.42 -8.55 -0.74
N PHE A 170 9.26 -8.44 -1.42
CA PHE A 170 8.64 -9.61 -2.06
C PHE A 170 9.53 -10.23 -3.13
N GLY A 171 10.23 -9.40 -3.92
CA GLY A 171 11.17 -9.87 -4.93
C GLY A 171 12.34 -10.65 -4.32
N ASP A 172 12.99 -10.08 -3.30
CA ASP A 172 14.10 -10.75 -2.61
C ASP A 172 13.65 -12.03 -1.89
N SER A 173 12.41 -12.04 -1.35
CA SER A 173 11.83 -13.21 -0.71
C SER A 173 11.61 -14.37 -1.70
N VAL A 174 11.10 -14.05 -2.89
CA VAL A 174 10.92 -15.02 -3.98
C VAL A 174 12.26 -15.60 -4.41
N GLU A 175 13.27 -14.77 -4.63
CA GLU A 175 14.62 -15.23 -4.97
C GLU A 175 15.21 -16.10 -3.85
N SER A 176 15.02 -15.71 -2.59
CA SER A 176 15.50 -16.47 -1.42
C SER A 176 14.80 -17.82 -1.27
N LEU A 177 13.48 -17.91 -1.59
CA LEU A 177 12.76 -19.18 -1.65
C LEU A 177 13.33 -20.09 -2.75
N GLN A 178 13.54 -19.55 -3.96
CA GLN A 178 14.11 -20.30 -5.09
C GLN A 178 15.52 -20.84 -4.80
N ASP A 179 16.32 -20.05 -4.08
CA ASP A 179 17.67 -20.40 -3.67
C ASP A 179 17.71 -21.35 -2.44
N GLY A 180 16.56 -21.63 -1.81
CA GLY A 180 16.49 -22.43 -0.59
C GLY A 180 17.13 -21.76 0.63
N LYS A 181 17.19 -20.42 0.64
CA LYS A 181 17.74 -19.61 1.74
C LYS A 181 16.72 -19.31 2.83
N ILE A 182 15.43 -19.36 2.50
CA ILE A 182 14.30 -19.23 3.42
C ILE A 182 13.30 -20.35 3.17
N ASP A 183 12.50 -20.68 4.18
CA ASP A 183 11.49 -21.75 4.14
C ASP A 183 10.12 -21.21 3.72
N ALA A 184 9.78 -19.99 4.14
CA ALA A 184 8.49 -19.36 3.82
C ALA A 184 8.63 -17.83 3.78
N ALA A 185 7.62 -17.17 3.19
CA ALA A 185 7.56 -15.72 3.17
C ALA A 185 6.11 -15.21 3.31
N PHE A 186 5.93 -14.15 4.10
CA PHE A 186 4.70 -13.39 4.14
C PHE A 186 4.67 -12.37 3.01
N VAL A 187 3.59 -12.38 2.25
CA VAL A 187 3.25 -11.40 1.22
C VAL A 187 1.86 -10.86 1.53
N VAL A 188 1.73 -9.58 1.83
CA VAL A 188 0.43 -8.94 2.04
C VAL A 188 0.24 -7.94 0.92
N ALA A 189 -0.63 -8.28 0.01
CA ALA A 189 -0.84 -7.55 -1.24
C ALA A 189 -2.12 -7.99 -1.93
N GLY A 190 -2.56 -7.25 -2.94
CA GLY A 190 -3.64 -7.71 -3.80
C GLY A 190 -3.25 -8.95 -4.59
N ALA A 191 -3.98 -10.05 -4.41
CA ALA A 191 -3.82 -11.25 -5.22
C ALA A 191 -4.55 -11.08 -6.59
N PRO A 192 -3.96 -11.55 -7.72
CA PRO A 192 -2.61 -12.08 -7.84
C PRO A 192 -1.53 -11.01 -7.66
N THR A 193 -0.46 -11.34 -6.92
CA THR A 193 0.70 -10.48 -6.72
C THR A 193 1.80 -10.87 -7.71
N ASN A 194 2.44 -9.90 -8.37
CA ASN A 194 3.43 -10.16 -9.41
C ASN A 194 4.60 -11.06 -8.93
N ALA A 195 5.09 -10.84 -7.71
CA ALA A 195 6.14 -11.68 -7.13
C ALA A 195 5.73 -13.16 -7.05
N VAL A 196 4.52 -13.42 -6.51
CA VAL A 196 4.00 -14.79 -6.34
C VAL A 196 3.69 -15.44 -7.70
N THR A 197 3.10 -14.68 -8.63
CA THR A 197 2.82 -15.15 -9.99
C THR A 197 4.12 -15.55 -10.70
N SER A 198 5.17 -14.74 -10.58
CA SER A 198 6.48 -15.06 -11.18
C SER A 198 7.07 -16.33 -10.59
N LEU A 199 6.99 -16.53 -9.27
CA LEU A 199 7.43 -17.75 -8.61
C LEU A 199 6.66 -18.97 -9.10
N ALA A 200 5.34 -18.87 -9.21
CA ALA A 200 4.45 -19.96 -9.65
C ALA A 200 4.66 -20.35 -11.13
N THR A 201 5.30 -19.53 -11.96
CA THR A 201 5.63 -19.94 -13.35
C THR A 201 6.76 -20.95 -13.43
N THR A 202 7.60 -21.05 -12.42
CA THR A 202 8.83 -21.87 -12.42
C THR A 202 8.90 -22.89 -11.29
N ASN A 203 8.03 -22.77 -10.30
CA ASN A 203 8.03 -23.62 -9.10
C ASN A 203 6.61 -24.02 -8.72
N ASP A 204 6.48 -25.16 -8.05
CA ASP A 204 5.24 -25.52 -7.33
C ASP A 204 5.16 -24.67 -6.06
N VAL A 205 4.29 -23.66 -6.07
CA VAL A 205 4.08 -22.75 -4.93
C VAL A 205 2.93 -23.29 -4.08
N TYR A 206 3.17 -23.34 -2.78
CA TYR A 206 2.15 -23.66 -1.78
C TYR A 206 1.83 -22.40 -0.98
N LEU A 207 0.54 -22.20 -0.70
CA LEU A 207 0.07 -21.15 0.19
C LEU A 207 -0.44 -21.79 1.48
N VAL A 208 0.01 -21.29 2.61
CA VAL A 208 -0.45 -21.76 3.92
C VAL A 208 -1.82 -21.17 4.22
N SER A 209 -2.81 -22.03 4.40
CA SER A 209 -4.17 -21.63 4.78
C SER A 209 -4.25 -21.33 6.27
N LEU A 210 -5.00 -20.31 6.67
CA LEU A 210 -5.31 -20.03 8.06
C LEU A 210 -6.53 -20.84 8.51
N ASP A 211 -6.50 -21.34 9.74
CA ASP A 211 -7.64 -22.03 10.34
C ASP A 211 -8.75 -21.05 10.71
N ALA A 212 -9.99 -21.49 10.61
CA ALA A 212 -11.15 -20.64 10.88
C ALA A 212 -11.17 -20.05 12.31
N ASP A 213 -10.74 -20.82 13.30
CA ASP A 213 -10.67 -20.36 14.69
C ASP A 213 -9.62 -19.25 14.84
N HIS A 214 -8.43 -19.40 14.25
CA HIS A 214 -7.38 -18.37 14.27
C HIS A 214 -7.74 -17.13 13.45
N ILE A 215 -8.52 -17.27 12.36
CA ILE A 215 -9.07 -16.13 11.62
C ILE A 215 -10.03 -15.35 12.55
N ALA A 216 -10.90 -16.04 13.29
CA ALA A 216 -11.83 -15.41 14.22
C ALA A 216 -11.07 -14.69 15.36
N ASP A 217 -10.07 -15.34 15.96
CA ASP A 217 -9.22 -14.76 17.01
C ASP A 217 -8.48 -13.50 16.49
N LEU A 218 -7.96 -13.55 15.25
CA LEU A 218 -7.26 -12.41 14.63
C LEU A 218 -8.20 -11.22 14.41
N ILE A 219 -9.43 -11.44 13.95
CA ILE A 219 -10.46 -10.40 13.77
C ILE A 219 -10.91 -9.82 15.13
N GLU A 220 -10.92 -10.62 16.19
CA GLU A 220 -11.22 -10.14 17.54
C GLU A 220 -10.10 -9.24 18.09
N VAL A 221 -8.84 -9.60 17.82
CA VAL A 221 -7.65 -8.83 18.24
C VAL A 221 -7.50 -7.53 17.44
N SER A 222 -7.79 -7.57 16.14
CA SER A 222 -7.61 -6.43 15.24
C SER A 222 -8.79 -6.28 14.28
N PRO A 223 -9.61 -5.22 14.44
CA PRO A 223 -10.80 -4.99 13.62
C PRO A 223 -10.51 -4.61 12.17
N TYR A 224 -9.24 -4.47 11.80
CA TYR A 224 -8.82 -4.15 10.43
C TYR A 224 -8.82 -5.38 9.52
N TYR A 225 -8.76 -6.59 10.09
CA TYR A 225 -8.80 -7.82 9.31
C TYR A 225 -10.24 -8.22 8.94
N ALA A 226 -10.39 -8.72 7.72
CA ALA A 226 -11.59 -9.38 7.25
C ALA A 226 -11.24 -10.79 6.75
N GLU A 227 -12.15 -11.77 6.93
CA GLU A 227 -11.98 -13.08 6.33
C GLU A 227 -11.88 -12.96 4.80
N ALA A 228 -10.95 -13.71 4.20
CA ALA A 228 -10.72 -13.73 2.77
C ALA A 228 -10.43 -15.14 2.27
N THR A 229 -10.57 -15.31 0.96
CA THR A 229 -10.22 -16.55 0.28
C THR A 229 -9.45 -16.20 -1.00
N ILE A 230 -8.33 -16.88 -1.22
CA ILE A 230 -7.61 -16.84 -2.49
C ILE A 230 -8.02 -18.07 -3.26
N ALA A 231 -8.71 -17.89 -4.40
CA ALA A 231 -9.17 -19.00 -5.21
C ALA A 231 -8.00 -19.79 -5.82
N ALA A 232 -8.17 -21.09 -5.94
CA ALA A 232 -7.12 -22.00 -6.39
C ALA A 232 -6.55 -21.64 -7.77
N ASP A 233 -7.38 -21.10 -8.66
CA ASP A 233 -6.99 -20.70 -10.02
C ASP A 233 -6.11 -19.45 -10.09
N VAL A 234 -6.02 -18.67 -9.00
CA VAL A 234 -5.17 -17.45 -8.94
C VAL A 234 -3.69 -17.79 -9.11
N TYR A 235 -3.23 -18.87 -8.47
CA TYR A 235 -1.83 -19.30 -8.53
C TYR A 235 -1.66 -20.76 -8.94
N GLY A 236 -2.76 -21.47 -9.25
CA GLY A 236 -2.75 -22.89 -9.59
C GLY A 236 -2.54 -23.79 -8.37
N THR A 237 -2.96 -23.37 -7.18
CA THR A 237 -2.91 -24.17 -5.95
C THR A 237 -3.93 -25.35 -6.02
N PRO A 238 -3.72 -26.44 -5.26
CA PRO A 238 -4.63 -27.60 -5.30
C PRO A 238 -6.06 -27.27 -4.83
N GLU A 239 -6.22 -26.29 -3.93
CA GLU A 239 -7.49 -25.89 -3.35
C GLU A 239 -7.47 -24.39 -3.02
N ASP A 240 -8.65 -23.84 -2.72
CA ASP A 240 -8.80 -22.47 -2.27
C ASP A 240 -8.09 -22.28 -0.90
N VAL A 241 -7.45 -21.14 -0.72
CA VAL A 241 -6.68 -20.82 0.49
C VAL A 241 -7.48 -19.85 1.35
N LYS A 242 -7.81 -20.27 2.57
CA LYS A 242 -8.44 -19.42 3.58
C LYS A 242 -7.40 -18.50 4.21
N THR A 243 -7.71 -17.23 4.32
CA THR A 243 -6.82 -16.22 4.84
C THR A 243 -7.58 -15.01 5.37
N VAL A 244 -6.88 -13.96 5.69
CA VAL A 244 -7.44 -12.64 6.02
C VAL A 244 -6.97 -11.60 5.02
N ALA A 245 -7.72 -10.51 4.94
CA ALA A 245 -7.37 -9.36 4.13
C ALA A 245 -7.52 -8.05 4.92
N ILE A 246 -6.81 -7.02 4.45
CA ILE A 246 -6.78 -5.69 5.05
C ILE A 246 -6.90 -4.64 3.95
N ALA A 247 -7.46 -3.46 4.26
CA ALA A 247 -7.66 -2.44 3.24
C ALA A 247 -6.35 -1.74 2.85
N ALA A 248 -6.11 -1.63 1.53
CA ALA A 248 -5.11 -0.74 0.95
C ALA A 248 -5.71 0.65 0.79
N VAL A 249 -5.07 1.66 1.38
CA VAL A 249 -5.56 3.03 1.48
C VAL A 249 -4.55 3.98 0.85
N ILE A 250 -5.02 4.96 0.09
CA ILE A 250 -4.22 6.12 -0.30
C ILE A 250 -4.35 7.17 0.81
N ILE A 251 -3.22 7.66 1.29
CA ILE A 251 -3.11 8.81 2.19
C ILE A 251 -2.41 9.96 1.47
N ALA A 252 -2.67 11.17 1.94
CA ALA A 252 -2.01 12.38 1.45
C ALA A 252 -1.46 13.22 2.62
N ALA A 253 -0.36 13.94 2.37
CA ALA A 253 0.08 14.99 3.27
C ALA A 253 -0.99 16.08 3.36
N ASP A 254 -1.29 16.58 4.56
CA ASP A 254 -2.28 17.63 4.79
C ASP A 254 -1.94 18.95 4.07
N SER A 255 -0.69 19.11 3.63
CA SER A 255 -0.22 20.25 2.85
C SER A 255 -0.60 20.21 1.37
N VAL A 256 -1.08 19.08 0.87
CA VAL A 256 -1.57 18.96 -0.52
C VAL A 256 -2.87 19.76 -0.63
N SER A 257 -3.03 20.50 -1.73
CA SER A 257 -4.24 21.33 -1.88
C SER A 257 -5.49 20.49 -2.12
N GLU A 258 -6.63 20.94 -1.58
CA GLU A 258 -7.95 20.34 -1.83
C GLU A 258 -8.24 20.18 -3.33
N ASP A 259 -7.91 21.20 -4.14
CA ASP A 259 -8.08 21.14 -5.60
C ASP A 259 -7.31 19.97 -6.25
N ALA A 260 -6.09 19.69 -5.78
CA ALA A 260 -5.27 18.60 -6.31
C ALA A 260 -5.83 17.23 -5.91
N ILE A 261 -6.24 17.06 -4.65
CA ILE A 261 -6.88 15.82 -4.17
C ILE A 261 -8.21 15.60 -4.86
N TYR A 262 -9.03 16.65 -5.02
CA TYR A 262 -10.29 16.56 -5.75
C TYR A 262 -10.07 16.17 -7.22
N ALA A 263 -9.13 16.81 -7.93
CA ALA A 263 -8.81 16.48 -9.31
C ALA A 263 -8.34 15.02 -9.47
N MET A 264 -7.50 14.54 -8.52
CA MET A 264 -7.05 13.15 -8.50
C MET A 264 -8.21 12.18 -8.25
N THR A 265 -8.96 12.37 -7.17
CA THR A 265 -10.02 11.45 -6.76
C THR A 265 -11.18 11.42 -7.74
N SER A 266 -11.66 12.59 -8.23
CA SER A 266 -12.72 12.64 -9.24
C SER A 266 -12.28 11.93 -10.52
N THR A 267 -11.04 12.17 -10.99
CA THR A 267 -10.51 11.50 -12.17
C THR A 267 -10.46 9.98 -12.00
N ILE A 268 -10.06 9.48 -10.84
CA ILE A 268 -10.01 8.04 -10.57
C ILE A 268 -11.42 7.46 -10.54
N PHE A 269 -12.32 7.99 -9.70
CA PHE A 269 -13.63 7.37 -9.46
C PHE A 269 -14.63 7.56 -10.61
N GLU A 270 -14.50 8.61 -11.42
CA GLU A 270 -15.31 8.78 -12.65
C GLU A 270 -14.85 7.87 -13.79
N ASN A 271 -13.64 7.28 -13.72
CA ASN A 271 -13.05 6.50 -14.79
C ASN A 271 -12.59 5.09 -14.34
N LEU A 272 -13.17 4.54 -13.28
CA LEU A 272 -12.80 3.22 -12.77
C LEU A 272 -12.85 2.12 -13.86
N GLY A 273 -13.76 2.20 -14.82
CA GLY A 273 -13.83 1.25 -15.93
C GLY A 273 -12.55 1.21 -16.76
N GLU A 274 -12.02 2.37 -17.17
CA GLU A 274 -10.79 2.47 -17.96
C GLU A 274 -9.54 2.05 -17.13
N ILE A 275 -9.55 2.38 -15.84
CA ILE A 275 -8.47 2.00 -14.90
C ILE A 275 -8.47 0.49 -14.67
N SER A 276 -9.65 -0.12 -14.54
CA SER A 276 -9.81 -1.57 -14.35
C SER A 276 -9.30 -2.39 -15.54
N GLU A 277 -9.40 -1.87 -16.76
CA GLU A 277 -8.81 -2.48 -17.95
C GLU A 277 -7.28 -2.51 -17.90
N GLN A 278 -6.65 -1.57 -17.16
CA GLN A 278 -5.20 -1.49 -17.03
C GLN A 278 -4.67 -2.26 -15.80
N HIS A 279 -5.46 -2.34 -14.73
CA HIS A 279 -5.10 -3.08 -13.53
C HIS A 279 -6.34 -3.64 -12.82
N ALA A 280 -6.34 -4.96 -12.57
CA ALA A 280 -7.51 -5.69 -12.03
C ALA A 280 -8.02 -5.13 -10.68
N LYS A 281 -7.16 -4.52 -9.86
CA LYS A 281 -7.58 -3.90 -8.59
C LYS A 281 -8.49 -2.69 -8.76
N GLY A 282 -8.59 -2.12 -9.94
CA GLY A 282 -9.59 -1.11 -10.27
C GLY A 282 -11.03 -1.60 -10.13
N TYR A 283 -11.28 -2.91 -10.35
CA TYR A 283 -12.61 -3.50 -10.16
C TYR A 283 -13.07 -3.58 -8.71
N GLU A 284 -12.15 -3.51 -7.74
CA GLU A 284 -12.46 -3.54 -6.30
C GLU A 284 -12.78 -2.13 -5.77
N ALA A 285 -12.31 -1.08 -6.46
CA ALA A 285 -12.53 0.30 -6.04
C ALA A 285 -13.99 0.72 -6.24
N SER A 286 -14.56 1.38 -5.25
CA SER A 286 -15.89 1.99 -5.31
C SER A 286 -15.96 3.18 -4.35
N LEU A 287 -16.89 4.10 -4.55
CA LEU A 287 -17.08 5.23 -3.62
C LEU A 287 -17.47 4.77 -2.21
N GLU A 288 -18.25 3.69 -2.12
CA GLU A 288 -18.63 3.10 -0.83
C GLU A 288 -17.41 2.58 -0.09
N PHE A 289 -16.55 1.79 -0.76
CA PHE A 289 -15.34 1.27 -0.16
C PHE A 289 -14.31 2.38 0.12
N ALA A 290 -14.17 3.33 -0.80
CA ALA A 290 -13.26 4.46 -0.64
C ALA A 290 -13.53 5.28 0.63
N SER A 291 -14.80 5.38 1.03
CA SER A 291 -15.25 6.14 2.20
C SER A 291 -15.44 5.28 3.47
N SER A 292 -14.94 4.05 3.50
CA SER A 292 -15.15 3.12 4.61
C SER A 292 -14.24 3.34 5.83
N ILE A 293 -13.18 4.12 5.69
CA ILE A 293 -12.25 4.42 6.80
C ILE A 293 -12.90 5.40 7.77
N THR A 294 -12.82 5.12 9.08
CA THR A 294 -13.52 5.92 10.11
C THR A 294 -12.61 6.49 11.18
N ASP A 295 -11.41 5.98 11.33
CA ASP A 295 -10.50 6.26 12.45
C ASP A 295 -9.36 7.23 12.10
N VAL A 296 -9.15 7.51 10.82
CA VAL A 296 -8.25 8.58 10.37
C VAL A 296 -9.05 9.55 9.49
N PRO A 297 -9.03 10.86 9.77
CA PRO A 297 -9.81 11.84 9.02
C PRO A 297 -9.52 11.81 7.52
N TYR A 298 -10.53 12.10 6.71
CA TYR A 298 -10.34 12.32 5.29
C TYR A 298 -9.73 13.69 5.03
N HIS A 299 -8.95 13.75 3.96
CA HIS A 299 -8.44 15.01 3.43
C HIS A 299 -9.62 15.89 2.98
N PRO A 300 -9.59 17.21 3.24
CA PRO A 300 -10.65 18.15 2.84
C PRO A 300 -11.03 18.07 1.36
#